data_4f9ea25f8a0989cae2c9dbdba84723d1
#
_entry.id   4f9ea25f8a0989cae2c9dbdba84723d1
#
_cell.length_a   1.000
_cell.length_b   1.000
_cell.length_c   1.000
_cell.angle_alpha   90.00
_cell.angle_beta   90.00
_cell.angle_gamma   90.00
#
_symmetry.space_group_name_H-M   'P 1'
#
loop_
_entity.id
_entity.type
_entity.pdbx_description
1 polymer ?
#
loop_
_entity_poly.entity_id
_entity_poly.type
_entity_poly.pdbx_seq_one_letter_code
_entity_poly.pdbx_strand_id
1 'polypeptide(L)'
;YFMKIIKYEDKYRDDMIFMILEAKNVLGRVPGLNEDLLDIKKNYLDVGDMFWLAIDEHDRVIGSIGYNSIKDTNEVWLHRLYVKYNLKRQGIGSTLLKTAEDYIAKQGKEVIRIHLGGEGFEESRVFYPKHGYVEYQERYMMKNLKETTGC
;
A
#
# COMPACT_ATOMS: atom_id res chain seq x y z
N TYR A 1 18.81 -0.94 11.20
CA TYR A 1 18.40 -1.17 9.82
C TYR A 1 18.00 0.13 9.13
N PHE A 2 18.58 0.42 7.97
CA PHE A 2 18.36 1.65 7.25
C PHE A 2 17.23 1.51 6.21
N MET A 3 16.31 2.46 6.24
CA MET A 3 15.23 2.53 5.26
C MET A 3 14.74 3.98 5.17
N LYS A 4 14.36 4.43 3.98
CA LYS A 4 13.68 5.71 3.82
C LYS A 4 12.44 5.52 2.96
N ILE A 5 11.42 6.32 3.25
CA ILE A 5 10.19 6.34 2.46
C ILE A 5 10.27 7.55 1.54
N ILE A 6 10.08 7.33 0.25
CA ILE A 6 10.10 8.40 -0.75
C ILE A 6 8.82 8.37 -1.57
N LYS A 7 8.48 9.49 -2.17
CA LYS A 7 7.43 9.53 -3.20
C LYS A 7 7.95 8.81 -4.42
N TYR A 8 7.07 8.14 -5.15
CA TYR A 8 7.45 7.35 -6.31
C TYR A 8 8.24 8.18 -7.33
N GLU A 9 9.28 7.56 -7.92
CA GLU A 9 10.05 8.09 -9.04
C GLU A 9 10.22 7.00 -10.09
N ASP A 10 10.12 7.37 -11.36
CA ASP A 10 10.15 6.40 -12.47
C ASP A 10 11.42 5.56 -12.55
N LYS A 11 12.52 6.05 -12.03
CA LYS A 11 13.78 5.29 -12.05
C LYS A 11 13.71 4.00 -11.23
N TYR A 12 12.72 3.88 -10.34
CA TYR A 12 12.54 2.69 -9.50
C TYR A 12 11.48 1.74 -10.04
N ARG A 13 10.85 2.06 -11.19
CA ARG A 13 9.71 1.28 -11.69
C ARG A 13 10.02 -0.21 -11.82
N ASP A 14 11.10 -0.55 -12.50
CA ASP A 14 11.41 -1.95 -12.78
C ASP A 14 11.78 -2.72 -11.51
N ASP A 15 12.54 -2.08 -10.61
CA ASP A 15 12.90 -2.70 -9.34
C ASP A 15 11.66 -2.90 -8.45
N MET A 16 10.75 -1.93 -8.46
CA MET A 16 9.46 -2.04 -7.76
C MET A 16 8.65 -3.23 -8.29
N ILE A 17 8.53 -3.35 -9.61
CA ILE A 17 7.77 -4.43 -10.24
C ILE A 17 8.37 -5.78 -9.86
N PHE A 18 9.69 -5.90 -9.92
CA PHE A 18 10.38 -7.13 -9.55
C PHE A 18 10.11 -7.50 -8.10
N MET A 19 10.21 -6.54 -7.19
CA MET A 19 9.92 -6.75 -5.76
C MET A 19 8.49 -7.23 -5.55
N ILE A 20 7.54 -6.62 -6.23
CA ILE A 20 6.12 -6.99 -6.09
C ILE A 20 5.84 -8.39 -6.61
N LEU A 21 6.42 -8.75 -7.76
CA LEU A 21 6.23 -10.08 -8.33
C LEU A 21 6.82 -11.15 -7.41
N GLU A 22 7.98 -10.91 -6.84
CA GLU A 22 8.57 -11.83 -5.85
C GLU A 22 7.69 -11.97 -4.62
N ALA A 23 7.17 -10.85 -4.11
CA ALA A 23 6.32 -10.86 -2.93
C ALA A 23 5.03 -11.65 -3.18
N LYS A 24 4.41 -11.45 -4.34
CA LYS A 24 3.22 -12.20 -4.73
C LYS A 24 3.48 -13.70 -4.79
N ASN A 25 4.60 -14.09 -5.37
CA ASN A 25 4.95 -15.50 -5.52
C ASN A 25 5.08 -16.18 -4.15
N VAL A 26 5.75 -15.53 -3.20
CA VAL A 26 5.95 -16.06 -1.85
C VAL A 26 4.62 -16.15 -1.09
N LEU A 27 3.69 -15.24 -1.34
CA LEU A 27 2.36 -15.26 -0.72
C LEU A 27 1.42 -16.32 -1.32
N GLY A 28 1.88 -17.06 -2.32
CA GLY A 28 1.05 -18.06 -2.99
C GLY A 28 0.07 -17.47 -3.99
N ARG A 29 0.24 -16.21 -4.35
CA ARG A 29 -0.55 -15.56 -5.39
C ARG A 29 0.12 -15.79 -6.75
N VAL A 30 -0.70 -15.82 -7.82
CA VAL A 30 -0.14 -15.86 -9.17
C VAL A 30 0.62 -14.54 -9.40
N PRO A 31 1.92 -14.61 -9.76
CA PRO A 31 2.72 -13.39 -9.93
C PRO A 31 2.43 -12.71 -11.26
N GLY A 32 1.17 -12.32 -11.46
CA GLY A 32 0.75 -11.58 -12.64
C GLY A 32 1.08 -10.10 -12.52
N LEU A 33 1.40 -9.47 -13.63
CA LEU A 33 1.66 -8.06 -13.68
C LEU A 33 0.35 -7.28 -13.70
N ASN A 34 0.20 -6.35 -12.76
CA ASN A 34 -0.92 -5.41 -12.75
C ASN A 34 -0.54 -4.22 -13.63
N GLU A 35 -1.39 -3.89 -14.60
CA GLU A 35 -1.09 -2.87 -15.59
C GLU A 35 -0.82 -1.48 -15.00
N ASP A 36 -1.46 -1.14 -13.89
CA ASP A 36 -1.22 0.14 -13.22
C ASP A 36 0.24 0.33 -12.79
N LEU A 37 0.96 -0.76 -12.55
CA LEU A 37 2.37 -0.71 -12.14
C LEU A 37 3.29 -0.29 -13.28
N LEU A 38 2.84 -0.38 -14.52
CA LEU A 38 3.64 0.03 -15.66
C LEU A 38 3.73 1.54 -15.80
N ASP A 39 2.77 2.27 -15.25
CA ASP A 39 2.74 3.73 -15.31
C ASP A 39 2.13 4.31 -14.03
N ILE A 40 2.93 4.31 -12.99
CA ILE A 40 2.52 4.83 -11.67
C ILE A 40 2.18 6.32 -11.76
N LYS A 41 2.99 7.07 -12.51
CA LYS A 41 2.73 8.51 -12.66
C LYS A 41 1.34 8.77 -13.20
N LYS A 42 0.97 8.11 -14.29
CA LYS A 42 -0.33 8.29 -14.93
C LYS A 42 -1.49 7.83 -14.04
N ASN A 43 -1.32 6.67 -13.39
CA ASN A 43 -2.43 6.03 -12.67
C ASN A 43 -2.60 6.53 -11.24
N TYR A 44 -1.60 7.18 -10.67
CA TYR A 44 -1.65 7.68 -9.29
C TYR A 44 -1.37 9.17 -9.20
N LEU A 45 -0.21 9.63 -9.67
CA LEU A 45 0.22 11.01 -9.48
C LEU A 45 -0.56 12.00 -10.33
N ASP A 46 -0.77 11.69 -11.60
CA ASP A 46 -1.46 12.59 -12.52
C ASP A 46 -2.95 12.73 -12.24
N VAL A 47 -3.55 11.77 -11.53
CA VAL A 47 -4.95 11.87 -11.12
C VAL A 47 -5.12 12.50 -9.73
N GLY A 48 -4.04 13.04 -9.17
CA GLY A 48 -4.09 13.75 -7.89
C GLY A 48 -3.87 12.89 -6.67
N ASP A 49 -3.51 11.63 -6.84
CA ASP A 49 -3.27 10.70 -5.75
C ASP A 49 -1.76 10.51 -5.55
N MET A 50 -1.36 9.51 -4.76
CA MET A 50 0.06 9.36 -4.44
C MET A 50 0.46 7.88 -4.36
N PHE A 51 1.77 7.67 -4.51
CA PHE A 51 2.39 6.36 -4.39
C PHE A 51 3.77 6.54 -3.75
N TRP A 52 4.12 5.64 -2.82
CA TRP A 52 5.39 5.71 -2.09
C TRP A 52 6.17 4.42 -2.23
N LEU A 53 7.48 4.56 -2.07
CA LEU A 53 8.40 3.42 -2.04
C LEU A 53 9.23 3.47 -0.77
N ALA A 54 9.55 2.30 -0.24
CA ALA A 54 10.57 2.15 0.79
C ALA A 54 11.85 1.73 0.09
N ILE A 55 12.94 2.43 0.36
CA ILE A 55 14.24 2.24 -0.30
C ILE A 55 15.27 1.91 0.76
N ASP A 56 16.10 0.90 0.51
CA ASP A 56 17.16 0.52 1.44
C ASP A 56 18.46 1.28 1.18
N GLU A 57 19.51 0.95 1.96
CA GLU A 57 20.81 1.60 1.86
C GLU A 57 21.53 1.36 0.53
N HIS A 58 21.11 0.36 -0.24
CA HIS A 58 21.66 0.03 -1.55
C HIS A 58 20.82 0.61 -2.69
N ASP A 59 19.92 1.54 -2.37
CA ASP A 59 19.04 2.19 -3.34
C ASP A 59 18.08 1.19 -4.03
N ARG A 60 17.71 0.12 -3.34
CA ARG A 60 16.79 -0.90 -3.84
C ARG A 60 15.41 -0.75 -3.23
N VAL A 61 14.40 -1.06 -4.02
CA VAL A 61 13.00 -1.00 -3.56
C VAL A 61 12.71 -2.21 -2.67
N ILE A 62 12.30 -1.94 -1.43
CA ILE A 62 11.97 -2.98 -0.45
C ILE A 62 10.52 -2.91 0.02
N GLY A 63 9.76 -1.94 -0.46
CA GLY A 63 8.33 -1.86 -0.16
C GLY A 63 7.64 -0.83 -1.04
N SER A 64 6.32 -0.93 -1.10
CA SER A 64 5.50 -0.03 -1.91
C SER A 64 4.13 0.15 -1.26
N ILE A 65 3.49 1.28 -1.54
CA ILE A 65 2.09 1.53 -1.20
C ILE A 65 1.57 2.69 -2.04
N GLY A 66 0.29 2.62 -2.42
CA GLY A 66 -0.36 3.69 -3.13
C GLY A 66 -1.83 3.77 -2.76
N TYR A 67 -2.50 4.82 -3.20
CA TYR A 67 -3.94 4.91 -3.04
C TYR A 67 -4.54 5.66 -4.23
N ASN A 68 -5.82 5.39 -4.47
CA ASN A 68 -6.63 6.17 -5.41
C ASN A 68 -7.86 6.69 -4.70
N SER A 69 -8.19 7.96 -4.95
CA SER A 69 -9.40 8.57 -4.43
C SER A 69 -10.62 8.00 -5.13
N ILE A 70 -11.71 7.83 -4.39
CA ILE A 70 -13.00 7.47 -4.94
C ILE A 70 -13.71 8.77 -5.33
N LYS A 71 -14.05 8.90 -6.60
CA LYS A 71 -14.62 10.13 -7.15
C LYS A 71 -15.83 10.60 -6.37
N ASP A 72 -15.88 11.90 -6.09
CA ASP A 72 -16.99 12.58 -5.41
C ASP A 72 -17.24 12.09 -3.98
N THR A 73 -16.20 11.57 -3.32
CA THR A 73 -16.29 11.14 -1.93
C THR A 73 -15.07 11.60 -1.14
N ASN A 74 -15.12 11.40 0.18
CA ASN A 74 -13.99 11.59 1.07
C ASN A 74 -13.29 10.26 1.38
N GLU A 75 -13.42 9.28 0.46
CA GLU A 75 -12.89 7.94 0.64
C GLU A 75 -11.83 7.61 -0.38
N VAL A 76 -10.98 6.65 -0.06
CA VAL A 76 -9.91 6.19 -0.95
C VAL A 76 -9.82 4.68 -0.96
N TRP A 77 -9.27 4.13 -2.05
CA TRP A 77 -8.85 2.74 -2.12
C TRP A 77 -7.35 2.67 -1.90
N LEU A 78 -6.92 1.87 -0.93
CA LEU A 78 -5.51 1.60 -0.71
C LEU A 78 -5.07 0.47 -1.64
N HIS A 79 -3.93 0.65 -2.29
CA HIS A 79 -3.42 -0.29 -3.29
C HIS A 79 -1.95 -0.61 -3.09
N ARG A 80 -1.56 -1.80 -3.51
CA ARG A 80 -0.16 -2.19 -3.73
C ARG A 80 0.73 -2.05 -2.51
N LEU A 81 0.21 -2.38 -1.33
CA LEU A 81 1.07 -2.49 -0.15
C LEU A 81 1.80 -3.82 -0.22
N TYR A 82 3.08 -3.76 -0.52
CA TYR A 82 3.96 -4.93 -0.58
C TYR A 82 5.25 -4.62 0.16
N VAL A 83 5.83 -5.67 0.76
CA VAL A 83 7.14 -5.63 1.40
C VAL A 83 7.97 -6.76 0.81
N LYS A 84 9.26 -6.49 0.58
CA LYS A 84 10.17 -7.51 0.04
C LYS A 84 10.08 -8.78 0.88
N TYR A 85 10.02 -9.93 0.21
CA TYR A 85 9.65 -11.19 0.83
C TYR A 85 10.53 -11.60 2.03
N ASN A 86 11.81 -11.25 2.01
CA ASN A 86 12.75 -11.63 3.07
C ASN A 86 12.95 -10.54 4.13
N LEU A 87 12.17 -9.46 4.09
CA LEU A 87 12.27 -8.33 5.01
C LEU A 87 10.99 -8.09 5.81
N LYS A 88 10.15 -9.10 5.92
CA LYS A 88 8.90 -8.97 6.68
C LYS A 88 9.18 -8.90 8.18
N ARG A 89 8.21 -8.34 8.92
CA ARG A 89 8.27 -8.18 10.38
C ARG A 89 9.36 -7.23 10.87
N GLN A 90 9.81 -6.32 10.01
CA GLN A 90 10.78 -5.28 10.38
C GLN A 90 10.14 -3.89 10.41
N GLY A 91 8.80 -3.83 10.39
CA GLY A 91 8.08 -2.57 10.47
C GLY A 91 7.97 -1.79 9.15
N ILE A 92 8.43 -2.34 8.05
CA ILE A 92 8.40 -1.65 6.74
C ILE A 92 6.95 -1.41 6.31
N GLY A 93 6.11 -2.45 6.36
CA GLY A 93 4.70 -2.32 5.98
C GLY A 93 3.96 -1.34 6.87
N SER A 94 4.20 -1.38 8.17
CA SER A 94 3.56 -0.46 9.13
C SER A 94 3.97 0.98 8.87
N THR A 95 5.25 1.21 8.55
CA THR A 95 5.75 2.55 8.25
C THR A 95 5.15 3.09 6.96
N LEU A 96 5.07 2.26 5.93
CA LEU A 96 4.43 2.63 4.66
C LEU A 96 2.96 2.96 4.87
N LEU A 97 2.25 2.12 5.62
CA LEU A 97 0.83 2.35 5.89
C LEU A 97 0.61 3.65 6.63
N LYS A 98 1.40 3.92 7.67
CA LYS A 98 1.28 5.16 8.42
C LYS A 98 1.58 6.39 7.55
N THR A 99 2.59 6.31 6.70
CA THR A 99 2.92 7.38 5.77
C THR A 99 1.74 7.71 4.86
N ALA A 100 1.12 6.67 4.30
CA ALA A 100 -0.05 6.85 3.44
C ALA A 100 -1.24 7.41 4.23
N GLU A 101 -1.53 6.87 5.41
CA GLU A 101 -2.65 7.33 6.24
C GLU A 101 -2.50 8.80 6.60
N ASP A 102 -1.31 9.21 7.01
CA ASP A 102 -1.06 10.61 7.41
C ASP A 102 -1.26 11.55 6.21
N TYR A 103 -0.77 11.17 5.04
CA TYR A 103 -0.94 11.97 3.84
C TYR A 103 -2.42 12.04 3.41
N ILE A 104 -3.09 10.91 3.40
CA ILE A 104 -4.50 10.81 3.02
C ILE A 104 -5.36 11.70 3.94
N ALA A 105 -5.09 11.66 5.24
CA ALA A 105 -5.79 12.50 6.22
C ALA A 105 -5.57 14.00 5.94
N LYS A 106 -4.34 14.38 5.57
CA LYS A 106 -4.01 15.78 5.24
C LYS A 106 -4.72 16.24 3.97
N GLN A 107 -5.11 15.32 3.10
CA GLN A 107 -5.88 15.66 1.90
C GLN A 107 -7.37 15.78 2.17
N GLY A 108 -7.79 15.68 3.42
CA GLY A 108 -9.20 15.80 3.81
C GLY A 108 -10.02 14.54 3.61
N LYS A 109 -9.37 13.43 3.32
CA LYS A 109 -10.07 12.16 3.20
C LYS A 109 -10.29 11.54 4.58
N GLU A 110 -11.37 10.81 4.75
CA GLU A 110 -11.77 10.30 6.06
C GLU A 110 -11.81 8.79 6.14
N VAL A 111 -11.96 8.10 5.03
CA VAL A 111 -12.14 6.64 5.02
C VAL A 111 -11.17 6.00 4.05
N ILE A 112 -10.47 4.97 4.52
CA ILE A 112 -9.61 4.13 3.69
C ILE A 112 -10.27 2.77 3.54
N ARG A 113 -10.46 2.33 2.31
CA ARG A 113 -11.02 1.03 1.99
C ARG A 113 -9.96 0.14 1.36
N ILE A 114 -10.05 -1.16 1.64
CA ILE A 114 -9.11 -2.16 1.13
C ILE A 114 -9.91 -3.33 0.57
N HIS A 115 -9.53 -3.80 -0.61
CA HIS A 115 -10.07 -5.01 -1.18
C HIS A 115 -9.02 -6.12 -1.03
N LEU A 116 -9.41 -7.21 -0.40
CA LEU A 116 -8.56 -8.39 -0.25
C LEU A 116 -8.99 -9.45 -1.26
N GLY A 117 -8.03 -10.16 -1.81
CA GLY A 117 -8.32 -11.30 -2.66
C GLY A 117 -8.71 -12.52 -1.83
N GLY A 118 -8.84 -13.67 -2.49
CA GLY A 118 -9.13 -14.94 -1.81
C GLY A 118 -7.89 -15.56 -1.20
N GLU A 119 -7.36 -16.60 -1.83
CA GLU A 119 -6.15 -17.28 -1.36
C GLU A 119 -4.94 -16.36 -1.47
N GLY A 120 -3.98 -16.55 -0.57
CA GLY A 120 -2.75 -15.75 -0.56
C GLY A 120 -2.89 -14.41 0.14
N PHE A 121 -4.01 -14.14 0.81
CA PHE A 121 -4.24 -12.88 1.53
C PHE A 121 -4.31 -13.07 3.05
N GLU A 122 -3.86 -14.20 3.56
CA GLU A 122 -3.92 -14.52 4.99
C GLU A 122 -3.14 -13.50 5.83
N GLU A 123 -1.96 -13.08 5.37
CA GLU A 123 -1.16 -12.09 6.08
C GLU A 123 -1.90 -10.75 6.19
N SER A 124 -2.58 -10.33 5.12
CA SER A 124 -3.34 -9.08 5.09
C SER A 124 -4.49 -9.13 6.09
N ARG A 125 -5.15 -10.28 6.24
CA ARG A 125 -6.25 -10.45 7.19
C ARG A 125 -5.80 -10.36 8.64
N VAL A 126 -4.51 -10.55 8.90
CA VAL A 126 -3.92 -10.37 10.24
C VAL A 126 -3.35 -8.96 10.38
N PHE A 127 -2.68 -8.47 9.36
CA PHE A 127 -1.97 -7.19 9.38
C PHE A 127 -2.92 -5.99 9.53
N TYR A 128 -3.95 -5.90 8.69
CA TYR A 128 -4.82 -4.73 8.68
C TYR A 128 -5.64 -4.55 9.95
N PRO A 129 -6.22 -5.60 10.56
CA PRO A 129 -6.93 -5.42 11.82
C PRO A 129 -6.05 -4.86 12.94
N LYS A 130 -4.77 -5.19 12.96
CA LYS A 130 -3.83 -4.64 13.95
C LYS A 130 -3.66 -3.12 13.80
N HIS A 131 -3.99 -2.58 12.63
CA HIS A 131 -3.86 -1.16 12.34
C HIS A 131 -5.21 -0.44 12.32
N GLY A 132 -6.24 -1.06 12.87
CA GLY A 132 -7.55 -0.42 13.03
C GLY A 132 -8.52 -0.63 11.88
N TYR A 133 -8.21 -1.51 10.96
CA TYR A 133 -9.11 -1.83 9.85
C TYR A 133 -10.11 -2.89 10.27
N VAL A 134 -11.36 -2.74 9.83
CA VAL A 134 -12.47 -3.62 10.19
C VAL A 134 -13.09 -4.17 8.91
N GLU A 135 -13.34 -5.48 8.88
CA GLU A 135 -14.04 -6.10 7.77
C GLU A 135 -15.52 -5.68 7.83
N TYR A 136 -16.02 -5.09 6.73
CA TYR A 136 -17.42 -4.67 6.65
C TYR A 136 -18.21 -5.49 5.65
N GLN A 137 -17.52 -6.24 4.82
CA GLN A 137 -18.08 -7.08 3.78
C GLN A 137 -17.04 -8.13 3.42
N GLU A 138 -17.44 -9.29 2.93
CA GLU A 138 -16.48 -10.32 2.53
C GLU A 138 -15.42 -9.73 1.61
N ARG A 139 -14.15 -9.91 1.94
CA ARG A 139 -12.97 -9.43 1.21
C ARG A 139 -12.79 -7.91 1.18
N TYR A 140 -13.53 -7.18 2.03
CA TYR A 140 -13.38 -5.73 2.11
C TYR A 140 -13.16 -5.30 3.55
N MET A 141 -12.22 -4.39 3.75
CA MET A 141 -11.94 -3.77 5.04
C MET A 141 -11.94 -2.26 4.90
N MET A 142 -12.17 -1.57 6.01
CA MET A 142 -12.13 -0.11 6.03
C MET A 142 -11.63 0.41 7.36
N LYS A 143 -11.11 1.63 7.33
CA LYS A 143 -10.73 2.38 8.52
C LYS A 143 -11.25 3.80 8.40
N ASN A 144 -11.92 4.27 9.44
CA ASN A 144 -12.37 5.66 9.53
C ASN A 144 -11.29 6.44 10.28
N LEU A 145 -10.61 7.34 9.60
CA LEU A 145 -9.47 8.07 10.17
C LEU A 145 -9.90 9.01 11.31
N LYS A 146 -11.11 9.52 11.28
CA LYS A 146 -11.62 10.37 12.35
C LYS A 146 -11.85 9.60 13.63
N GLU A 147 -12.34 8.37 13.54
CA GLU A 147 -12.59 7.54 14.72
C GLU A 147 -11.31 7.17 15.45
N THR A 148 -10.20 7.04 14.72
CA THR A 148 -8.93 6.65 15.31
C THR A 148 -8.21 7.79 16.01
N THR A 149 -8.63 9.03 15.78
CA THR A 149 -8.03 10.23 16.40
C THR A 149 -8.86 10.78 17.54
N GLY A 150 -10.10 10.36 17.69
CA GLY A 150 -11.01 10.86 18.69
C GLY A 150 -10.97 10.04 19.97
N CYS A 151 -10.02 10.29 20.80
CA CYS A 151 -9.95 9.58 22.10
C CYS A 151 -10.52 10.40 23.21
#